data_1fbdb17d32284cc7527ef0d6e3d16739
#
_entry.id   1fbdb17d32284cc7527ef0d6e3d16739
#
_cell.length_a   1.000
_cell.length_b   1.000
_cell.length_c   1.000
_cell.angle_alpha   90.00
_cell.angle_beta   90.00
_cell.angle_gamma   90.00
#
_symmetry.space_group_name_H-M   'P 1'
#
loop_
_entity.id
_entity.type
_entity.pdbx_description
1 polymer ?
#
loop_
_entity_poly.entity_id
_entity_poly.type
_entity_poly.pdbx_seq_one_letter_code
_entity_poly.pdbx_strand_id
1 'polypeptide(L)'
;MVRLAAVVVIVVLAAVTAMWQFGVLPNPFDRTPPEPPVPPLLTSLESGDAAGARAALEAGADPMQVDAGGRTALMVAAQHAGTETLEALLEHGADVDWRAADGTTALMMALRHARTSEVPLLLLNAGADPTLLDAEGRGVLHYADQNSAVRNSGLYPRLRELTELPFAPGWPSAYVVPVPGSTLSSRAAHWPAAPRAYRNGVHEGFDFYDGAVSGAPVEYGTAVVAMASGSVVRADHGYVEMTREEYDEVIRVSRSVMSTPEDMLDKLRGRQVWIEHPGGFVTRYAHLSGIPPEVTVGARVDQGQVIGFTGNSGTEEAADGTQDEPHPHVEIWSGDGYLGQGLEPAEIFELARQLFGSGGLPPRWVP
;
A
#
# COMPACT_ATOMS: atom_id res chain seq x y z
N MET A 1 -87.69 -19.54 1.94
CA MET A 1 -86.44 -19.67 1.15
C MET A 1 -85.51 -18.48 1.27
N VAL A 2 -85.94 -17.22 1.28
CA VAL A 2 -85.05 -16.03 1.36
C VAL A 2 -84.24 -15.95 2.64
N ARG A 3 -84.82 -16.32 3.80
CA ARG A 3 -84.09 -16.28 5.13
C ARG A 3 -83.00 -17.34 5.24
N LEU A 4 -83.13 -18.49 4.59
CA LEU A 4 -82.14 -19.57 4.62
C LEU A 4 -80.89 -19.18 3.74
N ALA A 5 -81.15 -18.56 2.61
CA ALA A 5 -80.18 -18.08 1.66
C ALA A 5 -79.28 -16.95 2.34
N ALA A 6 -79.95 -16.04 3.06
CA ALA A 6 -79.21 -14.96 3.77
C ALA A 6 -78.28 -15.51 4.87
N VAL A 7 -78.72 -16.51 5.64
CA VAL A 7 -77.88 -17.16 6.68
C VAL A 7 -76.68 -17.87 6.06
N VAL A 8 -76.87 -18.59 4.94
CA VAL A 8 -75.79 -19.31 4.28
C VAL A 8 -74.74 -18.31 3.75
N VAL A 9 -75.19 -17.19 3.14
CA VAL A 9 -74.28 -16.15 2.64
C VAL A 9 -73.47 -15.51 3.80
N ILE A 10 -74.10 -15.25 4.92
CA ILE A 10 -73.38 -14.66 6.11
C ILE A 10 -72.36 -15.65 6.67
N VAL A 11 -72.69 -16.93 6.76
CA VAL A 11 -71.76 -17.97 7.25
C VAL A 11 -70.56 -18.15 6.28
N VAL A 12 -70.80 -18.16 4.99
CA VAL A 12 -69.76 -18.25 3.98
C VAL A 12 -68.84 -17.03 4.01
N LEU A 13 -69.39 -15.83 4.09
CA LEU A 13 -68.64 -14.61 4.21
C LEU A 13 -67.81 -14.59 5.51
N ALA A 14 -68.32 -15.02 6.64
CA ALA A 14 -67.61 -15.12 7.90
C ALA A 14 -66.49 -16.17 7.82
N ALA A 15 -66.72 -17.31 7.19
CA ALA A 15 -65.69 -18.30 7.02
C ALA A 15 -64.57 -17.85 6.07
N VAL A 16 -64.85 -17.16 4.97
CA VAL A 16 -63.86 -16.57 4.07
C VAL A 16 -63.05 -15.47 4.77
N THR A 17 -63.74 -14.62 5.57
CA THR A 17 -63.05 -13.58 6.35
C THR A 17 -62.11 -14.17 7.40
N ALA A 18 -62.55 -15.23 8.07
CA ALA A 18 -61.69 -15.98 9.01
C ALA A 18 -60.50 -16.64 8.30
N MET A 19 -60.67 -17.22 7.11
CA MET A 19 -59.58 -17.80 6.30
C MET A 19 -58.58 -16.74 5.84
N TRP A 20 -58.99 -15.52 5.57
CA TRP A 20 -58.05 -14.40 5.32
C TRP A 20 -57.31 -13.96 6.60
N GLN A 21 -58.01 -13.88 7.72
CA GLN A 21 -57.46 -13.43 9.00
C GLN A 21 -56.46 -14.43 9.58
N PHE A 22 -56.60 -15.71 9.28
CA PHE A 22 -55.68 -16.79 9.66
C PHE A 22 -54.67 -17.21 8.58
N GLY A 23 -54.55 -16.42 7.49
CA GLY A 23 -53.55 -16.68 6.43
C GLY A 23 -53.82 -17.95 5.57
N VAL A 24 -55.03 -18.54 5.65
CA VAL A 24 -55.37 -19.75 4.88
C VAL A 24 -55.70 -19.39 3.42
N LEU A 25 -56.19 -18.17 3.17
CA LEU A 25 -56.43 -17.63 1.82
C LEU A 25 -55.76 -16.24 1.71
N PRO A 26 -55.22 -15.87 0.52
CA PRO A 26 -54.72 -14.53 0.28
C PRO A 26 -55.86 -13.50 0.39
N ASN A 27 -55.61 -12.44 1.17
CA ASN A 27 -56.58 -11.36 1.35
C ASN A 27 -56.68 -10.53 0.04
N PRO A 28 -57.81 -10.49 -0.66
CA PRO A 28 -57.91 -9.74 -1.91
C PRO A 28 -57.88 -8.21 -1.73
N PHE A 29 -57.93 -7.72 -0.51
CA PHE A 29 -57.81 -6.30 -0.15
C PHE A 29 -56.44 -5.96 0.38
N ASP A 30 -55.53 -6.92 0.49
CA ASP A 30 -54.13 -6.65 0.85
C ASP A 30 -53.49 -5.94 -0.35
N ARG A 31 -53.32 -4.62 -0.18
CA ARG A 31 -52.66 -3.73 -1.13
C ARG A 31 -51.24 -3.44 -0.72
N THR A 32 -50.64 -4.25 0.15
CA THR A 32 -49.18 -4.14 0.40
C THR A 32 -48.49 -4.28 -0.96
N PRO A 33 -47.77 -3.26 -1.41
CA PRO A 33 -46.98 -3.40 -2.64
C PRO A 33 -46.04 -4.59 -2.46
N PRO A 34 -45.77 -5.38 -3.50
CA PRO A 34 -44.74 -6.40 -3.41
C PRO A 34 -43.44 -5.72 -2.91
N GLU A 35 -42.83 -6.31 -1.94
CA GLU A 35 -41.54 -5.83 -1.44
C GLU A 35 -40.61 -5.64 -2.65
N PRO A 36 -39.93 -4.48 -2.77
CA PRO A 36 -39.03 -4.26 -3.89
C PRO A 36 -37.99 -5.39 -3.90
N PRO A 37 -37.58 -5.88 -5.08
CA PRO A 37 -36.64 -6.95 -5.19
C PRO A 37 -35.35 -6.55 -4.47
N VAL A 38 -34.83 -7.41 -3.58
CA VAL A 38 -33.60 -7.19 -2.83
C VAL A 38 -32.46 -7.03 -3.84
N PRO A 39 -31.71 -5.93 -3.81
CA PRO A 39 -30.61 -5.71 -4.74
C PRO A 39 -29.54 -6.80 -4.59
N PRO A 40 -28.83 -7.18 -5.68
CA PRO A 40 -27.69 -8.07 -5.55
C PRO A 40 -26.66 -7.52 -4.56
N LEU A 41 -26.11 -8.36 -3.70
CA LEU A 41 -25.19 -7.99 -2.61
C LEU A 41 -24.04 -7.08 -3.10
N LEU A 42 -23.30 -7.49 -4.13
CA LEU A 42 -22.18 -6.71 -4.66
C LEU A 42 -22.60 -5.34 -5.19
N THR A 43 -23.76 -5.24 -5.88
CA THR A 43 -24.28 -3.97 -6.39
C THR A 43 -24.60 -2.99 -5.26
N SER A 44 -25.19 -3.50 -4.16
CA SER A 44 -25.46 -2.69 -2.97
C SER A 44 -24.17 -2.19 -2.32
N LEU A 45 -23.16 -3.04 -2.23
CA LEU A 45 -21.86 -2.69 -1.65
C LEU A 45 -21.10 -1.66 -2.51
N GLU A 46 -21.09 -1.82 -3.82
CA GLU A 46 -20.46 -0.86 -4.76
C GLU A 46 -21.12 0.52 -4.74
N SER A 47 -22.43 0.57 -4.53
CA SER A 47 -23.17 1.83 -4.39
C SER A 47 -23.13 2.43 -2.98
N GLY A 48 -22.58 1.72 -2.00
CA GLY A 48 -22.56 2.13 -0.59
C GLY A 48 -23.93 1.98 0.11
N ASP A 49 -24.86 1.19 -0.47
CA ASP A 49 -26.15 0.89 0.13
C ASP A 49 -26.04 -0.19 1.21
N ALA A 50 -25.73 0.21 2.44
CA ALA A 50 -25.60 -0.69 3.57
C ALA A 50 -26.90 -1.43 3.90
N ALA A 51 -28.07 -0.77 3.72
CA ALA A 51 -29.37 -1.39 3.98
C ALA A 51 -29.70 -2.47 2.95
N GLY A 52 -29.45 -2.20 1.68
CA GLY A 52 -29.60 -3.16 0.59
C GLY A 52 -28.65 -4.36 0.74
N ALA A 53 -27.40 -4.13 1.14
CA ALA A 53 -26.43 -5.19 1.41
C ALA A 53 -26.90 -6.11 2.56
N ARG A 54 -27.36 -5.54 3.66
CA ARG A 54 -27.92 -6.31 4.79
C ARG A 54 -29.15 -7.11 4.38
N ALA A 55 -30.11 -6.48 3.67
CA ALA A 55 -31.29 -7.16 3.18
C ALA A 55 -30.94 -8.33 2.24
N ALA A 56 -29.92 -8.17 1.40
CA ALA A 56 -29.41 -9.24 0.55
C ALA A 56 -28.87 -10.42 1.36
N LEU A 57 -28.09 -10.16 2.41
CA LEU A 57 -27.55 -11.20 3.31
C LEU A 57 -28.67 -11.91 4.08
N GLU A 58 -29.64 -11.18 4.62
CA GLU A 58 -30.82 -11.74 5.29
C GLU A 58 -31.69 -12.59 4.35
N ALA A 59 -31.73 -12.23 3.07
CA ALA A 59 -32.38 -13.02 2.02
C ALA A 59 -31.57 -14.25 1.56
N GLY A 60 -30.37 -14.49 2.15
CA GLY A 60 -29.53 -15.64 1.87
C GLY A 60 -28.55 -15.44 0.72
N ALA A 61 -28.16 -14.21 0.40
CA ALA A 61 -27.08 -13.97 -0.54
C ALA A 61 -25.76 -14.57 -0.02
N ASP A 62 -24.98 -15.15 -0.91
CA ASP A 62 -23.67 -15.73 -0.57
C ASP A 62 -22.66 -14.62 -0.18
N PRO A 63 -22.16 -14.57 1.06
CA PRO A 63 -21.15 -13.59 1.49
C PRO A 63 -19.81 -13.79 0.79
N MET A 64 -19.57 -14.98 0.22
CA MET A 64 -18.35 -15.31 -0.55
C MET A 64 -18.49 -15.01 -2.04
N GLN A 65 -19.59 -14.37 -2.47
CA GLN A 65 -19.75 -13.93 -3.86
C GLN A 65 -18.58 -13.04 -4.27
N VAL A 66 -18.02 -13.32 -5.45
CA VAL A 66 -16.87 -12.57 -6.00
C VAL A 66 -17.28 -11.79 -7.26
N ASP A 67 -16.62 -10.67 -7.48
CA ASP A 67 -16.68 -9.91 -8.74
C ASP A 67 -15.77 -10.50 -9.82
N ALA A 68 -15.68 -9.84 -10.97
CA ALA A 68 -14.83 -10.26 -12.09
C ALA A 68 -13.32 -10.25 -11.77
N GLY A 69 -12.89 -9.49 -10.76
CA GLY A 69 -11.51 -9.44 -10.25
C GLY A 69 -11.22 -10.45 -9.14
N GLY A 70 -12.22 -11.27 -8.76
CA GLY A 70 -12.09 -12.23 -7.65
C GLY A 70 -12.21 -11.60 -6.27
N ARG A 71 -12.64 -10.32 -6.17
CA ARG A 71 -12.84 -9.63 -4.89
C ARG A 71 -14.17 -10.08 -4.29
N THR A 72 -14.14 -10.51 -3.01
CA THR A 72 -15.35 -10.88 -2.27
C THR A 72 -16.18 -9.66 -1.87
N ALA A 73 -17.41 -9.92 -1.44
CA ALA A 73 -18.29 -8.91 -0.85
C ALA A 73 -17.60 -8.17 0.31
N LEU A 74 -16.82 -8.87 1.17
CA LEU A 74 -16.07 -8.26 2.26
C LEU A 74 -14.98 -7.29 1.74
N MET A 75 -14.29 -7.63 0.67
CA MET A 75 -13.28 -6.77 0.04
C MET A 75 -13.89 -5.51 -0.57
N VAL A 76 -15.04 -5.63 -1.24
CA VAL A 76 -15.78 -4.48 -1.77
C VAL A 76 -16.30 -3.60 -0.63
N ALA A 77 -16.84 -4.20 0.44
CA ALA A 77 -17.29 -3.48 1.62
C ALA A 77 -16.14 -2.72 2.30
N ALA A 78 -14.95 -3.30 2.37
CA ALA A 78 -13.76 -2.68 2.97
C ALA A 78 -13.33 -1.38 2.26
N GLN A 79 -13.72 -1.19 0.99
CA GLN A 79 -13.46 0.04 0.23
C GLN A 79 -14.53 1.13 0.44
N HIS A 80 -15.79 0.74 0.57
CA HIS A 80 -16.93 1.64 0.38
C HIS A 80 -17.90 1.70 1.56
N ALA A 81 -17.93 0.68 2.42
CA ALA A 81 -18.94 0.54 3.46
C ALA A 81 -18.41 0.92 4.87
N GLY A 82 -19.33 1.13 5.77
CA GLY A 82 -19.06 1.29 7.20
C GLY A 82 -18.86 -0.06 7.92
N THR A 83 -18.44 0.00 9.18
CA THR A 83 -18.15 -1.17 10.02
C THR A 83 -19.33 -2.13 10.16
N GLU A 84 -20.56 -1.62 10.26
CA GLU A 84 -21.78 -2.43 10.42
C GLU A 84 -21.99 -3.43 9.27
N THR A 85 -21.66 -3.04 8.03
CA THR A 85 -21.80 -3.92 6.85
C THR A 85 -20.72 -4.99 6.84
N LEU A 86 -19.49 -4.64 7.26
CA LEU A 86 -18.41 -5.63 7.38
C LEU A 86 -18.71 -6.64 8.49
N GLU A 87 -19.22 -6.19 9.66
CA GLU A 87 -19.66 -7.06 10.74
C GLU A 87 -20.71 -8.06 10.25
N ALA A 88 -21.74 -7.58 9.55
CA ALA A 88 -22.77 -8.44 8.99
C ALA A 88 -22.20 -9.50 8.01
N LEU A 89 -21.27 -9.11 7.14
CA LEU A 89 -20.61 -10.06 6.22
C LEU A 89 -19.81 -11.13 6.96
N LEU A 90 -19.06 -10.72 7.99
CA LEU A 90 -18.27 -11.63 8.82
C LEU A 90 -19.17 -12.59 9.63
N GLU A 91 -20.28 -12.08 10.20
CA GLU A 91 -21.29 -12.90 10.89
C GLU A 91 -21.94 -13.94 9.97
N HIS A 92 -22.09 -13.64 8.67
CA HIS A 92 -22.61 -14.56 7.66
C HIS A 92 -21.52 -15.47 7.06
N GLY A 93 -20.29 -15.43 7.60
CA GLY A 93 -19.22 -16.38 7.25
C GLY A 93 -18.33 -15.93 6.09
N ALA A 94 -18.22 -14.62 5.82
CA ALA A 94 -17.20 -14.12 4.90
C ALA A 94 -15.80 -14.47 5.39
N ASP A 95 -14.96 -15.01 4.50
CA ASP A 95 -13.55 -15.31 4.78
C ASP A 95 -12.75 -13.99 4.80
N VAL A 96 -12.17 -13.67 5.97
CA VAL A 96 -11.45 -12.43 6.21
C VAL A 96 -10.13 -12.36 5.44
N ASP A 97 -9.54 -13.53 5.15
CA ASP A 97 -8.23 -13.68 4.49
C ASP A 97 -8.33 -14.12 3.02
N TRP A 98 -9.53 -14.09 2.44
CA TRP A 98 -9.68 -14.36 1.02
C TRP A 98 -8.76 -13.48 0.19
N ARG A 99 -8.15 -14.07 -0.84
CA ARG A 99 -7.23 -13.39 -1.76
C ARG A 99 -7.87 -13.22 -3.13
N ALA A 100 -7.96 -12.00 -3.62
CA ALA A 100 -8.38 -11.68 -4.98
C ALA A 100 -7.39 -12.22 -6.03
N ALA A 101 -7.68 -12.03 -7.31
CA ALA A 101 -6.82 -12.49 -8.40
C ALA A 101 -5.41 -11.87 -8.37
N ASP A 102 -5.27 -10.65 -7.87
CA ASP A 102 -4.01 -9.93 -7.64
C ASP A 102 -3.38 -10.21 -6.27
N GLY A 103 -3.93 -11.15 -5.50
CA GLY A 103 -3.46 -11.52 -4.17
C GLY A 103 -3.87 -10.57 -3.05
N THR A 104 -4.55 -9.44 -3.34
CA THR A 104 -4.98 -8.50 -2.31
C THR A 104 -6.02 -9.11 -1.37
N THR A 105 -6.04 -8.66 -0.10
CA THR A 105 -7.01 -9.08 0.94
C THR A 105 -7.94 -7.93 1.32
N ALA A 106 -8.99 -8.22 2.09
CA ALA A 106 -9.90 -7.21 2.63
C ALA A 106 -9.14 -6.18 3.51
N LEU A 107 -8.18 -6.63 4.31
CA LEU A 107 -7.35 -5.75 5.14
C LEU A 107 -6.49 -4.79 4.28
N MET A 108 -5.86 -5.27 3.21
CA MET A 108 -5.10 -4.43 2.28
C MET A 108 -5.99 -3.38 1.60
N MET A 109 -7.21 -3.77 1.18
CA MET A 109 -8.19 -2.85 0.61
C MET A 109 -8.64 -1.79 1.63
N ALA A 110 -8.92 -2.19 2.87
CA ALA A 110 -9.26 -1.28 3.94
C ALA A 110 -8.13 -0.27 4.20
N LEU A 111 -6.89 -0.72 4.32
CA LEU A 111 -5.73 0.14 4.57
C LEU A 111 -5.52 1.16 3.45
N ARG A 112 -5.75 0.78 2.20
CA ARG A 112 -5.65 1.68 1.04
C ARG A 112 -6.74 2.77 1.02
N HIS A 113 -7.98 2.42 1.39
CA HIS A 113 -9.16 3.26 1.13
C HIS A 113 -9.81 3.87 2.38
N ALA A 114 -9.48 3.38 3.58
CA ALA A 114 -10.10 3.82 4.83
C ALA A 114 -9.88 5.31 5.07
N ARG A 115 -10.96 5.98 5.51
CA ARG A 115 -10.91 7.38 5.98
C ARG A 115 -10.56 7.48 7.47
N THR A 116 -10.73 6.40 8.19
CA THR A 116 -10.41 6.23 9.61
C THR A 116 -9.76 4.86 9.82
N SER A 117 -9.21 4.60 10.99
CA SER A 117 -8.65 3.29 11.35
C SER A 117 -9.70 2.24 11.75
N GLU A 118 -11.00 2.58 11.77
CA GLU A 118 -12.05 1.70 12.29
C GLU A 118 -12.20 0.41 11.47
N VAL A 119 -12.32 0.53 10.14
CA VAL A 119 -12.48 -0.64 9.25
C VAL A 119 -11.26 -1.57 9.28
N PRO A 120 -9.99 -1.07 9.14
CA PRO A 120 -8.83 -1.92 9.32
C PRO A 120 -8.75 -2.58 10.70
N LEU A 121 -9.07 -1.87 11.77
CA LEU A 121 -9.08 -2.42 13.13
C LEU A 121 -10.14 -3.51 13.30
N LEU A 122 -11.32 -3.33 12.72
CA LEU A 122 -12.37 -4.34 12.73
C LEU A 122 -11.89 -5.63 12.06
N LEU A 123 -11.27 -5.55 10.88
CA LEU A 123 -10.74 -6.72 10.17
C LEU A 123 -9.64 -7.41 10.96
N LEU A 124 -8.71 -6.67 11.56
CA LEU A 124 -7.67 -7.23 12.43
C LEU A 124 -8.28 -7.93 13.66
N ASN A 125 -9.30 -7.34 14.26
CA ASN A 125 -10.00 -7.94 15.40
C ASN A 125 -10.83 -9.17 14.99
N ALA A 126 -11.26 -9.25 13.74
CA ALA A 126 -11.90 -10.42 13.14
C ALA A 126 -10.91 -11.52 12.74
N GLY A 127 -9.61 -11.33 12.97
CA GLY A 127 -8.55 -12.29 12.73
C GLY A 127 -7.88 -12.20 11.36
N ALA A 128 -8.01 -11.07 10.65
CA ALA A 128 -7.27 -10.87 9.40
C ALA A 128 -5.76 -11.01 9.64
N ASP A 129 -5.10 -11.81 8.80
CA ASP A 129 -3.65 -12.03 8.85
C ASP A 129 -2.90 -10.86 8.19
N PRO A 130 -2.20 -10.02 8.97
CA PRO A 130 -1.47 -8.87 8.44
C PRO A 130 -0.17 -9.26 7.72
N THR A 131 0.26 -10.52 7.79
CA THR A 131 1.52 -11.00 7.18
C THR A 131 1.34 -11.44 5.73
N LEU A 132 0.11 -11.52 5.23
CA LEU A 132 -0.17 -11.90 3.86
C LEU A 132 0.38 -10.87 2.88
N LEU A 133 0.91 -11.37 1.75
CA LEU A 133 1.46 -10.57 0.66
C LEU A 133 0.55 -10.67 -0.56
N ASP A 134 0.45 -9.60 -1.36
CA ASP A 134 -0.21 -9.65 -2.68
C ASP A 134 0.63 -10.41 -3.72
N ALA A 135 0.20 -10.42 -4.97
CA ALA A 135 0.91 -11.14 -6.04
C ALA A 135 2.27 -10.51 -6.40
N GLU A 136 2.48 -9.25 -6.07
CA GLU A 136 3.73 -8.51 -6.23
C GLU A 136 4.63 -8.55 -4.98
N GLY A 137 4.24 -9.30 -3.94
CA GLY A 137 5.00 -9.42 -2.69
C GLY A 137 4.82 -8.24 -1.73
N ARG A 138 3.79 -7.40 -1.90
CA ARG A 138 3.54 -6.22 -1.06
C ARG A 138 2.65 -6.58 0.12
N GLY A 139 3.07 -6.26 1.31
CA GLY A 139 2.33 -6.47 2.56
C GLY A 139 1.44 -5.29 2.96
N VAL A 140 0.76 -5.42 4.10
CA VAL A 140 -0.18 -4.41 4.61
C VAL A 140 0.43 -3.04 4.83
N LEU A 141 1.73 -2.95 5.18
CA LEU A 141 2.40 -1.66 5.37
C LEU A 141 2.53 -0.88 4.06
N HIS A 142 2.75 -1.56 2.92
CA HIS A 142 2.74 -0.90 1.61
C HIS A 142 1.42 -0.16 1.34
N TYR A 143 0.28 -0.75 1.71
CA TYR A 143 -1.04 -0.14 1.55
C TYR A 143 -1.31 0.97 2.57
N ALA A 144 -0.84 0.79 3.80
CA ALA A 144 -0.95 1.78 4.88
C ALA A 144 -0.12 3.04 4.61
N ASP A 145 1.07 2.91 4.04
CA ASP A 145 1.97 4.02 3.67
C ASP A 145 1.31 5.02 2.70
N GLN A 146 0.46 4.53 1.83
CA GLN A 146 -0.23 5.34 0.82
C GLN A 146 -1.46 6.06 1.36
N ASN A 147 -1.86 5.76 2.59
CA ASN A 147 -3.03 6.32 3.23
C ASN A 147 -2.66 7.16 4.46
N SER A 148 -2.68 8.49 4.31
CA SER A 148 -2.32 9.41 5.39
C SER A 148 -3.23 9.29 6.62
N ALA A 149 -4.50 8.91 6.46
CA ALA A 149 -5.41 8.72 7.59
C ALA A 149 -5.00 7.50 8.43
N VAL A 150 -4.52 6.44 7.80
CA VAL A 150 -3.99 5.25 8.47
C VAL A 150 -2.60 5.54 9.03
N ARG A 151 -1.70 6.10 8.20
CA ARG A 151 -0.31 6.38 8.57
C ARG A 151 -0.18 7.27 9.80
N ASN A 152 -1.06 8.29 9.92
CA ASN A 152 -1.07 9.22 11.05
C ASN A 152 -1.93 8.75 12.22
N SER A 153 -2.39 7.51 12.22
CA SER A 153 -3.18 6.91 13.29
C SER A 153 -2.34 5.97 14.15
N GLY A 154 -2.79 5.69 15.38
CA GLY A 154 -2.17 4.68 16.23
C GLY A 154 -2.22 3.25 15.68
N LEU A 155 -2.88 3.01 14.54
CA LEU A 155 -2.92 1.72 13.88
C LEU A 155 -1.57 1.38 13.23
N TYR A 156 -0.85 2.37 12.70
CA TYR A 156 0.37 2.13 11.93
C TYR A 156 1.49 1.46 12.75
N PRO A 157 1.84 1.93 13.96
CA PRO A 157 2.78 1.22 14.84
C PRO A 157 2.33 -0.22 15.16
N ARG A 158 1.01 -0.42 15.36
CA ARG A 158 0.46 -1.75 15.62
C ARG A 158 0.60 -2.69 14.42
N LEU A 159 0.35 -2.21 13.19
CA LEU A 159 0.58 -3.02 11.97
C LEU A 159 2.05 -3.45 11.87
N ARG A 160 2.96 -2.55 12.19
CA ARG A 160 4.39 -2.82 12.21
C ARG A 160 4.77 -3.93 13.20
N GLU A 161 4.22 -3.87 14.42
CA GLU A 161 4.40 -4.92 15.42
C GLU A 161 3.82 -6.27 14.97
N LEU A 162 2.63 -6.25 14.34
CA LEU A 162 1.94 -7.45 13.91
C LEU A 162 2.59 -8.13 12.69
N THR A 163 3.22 -7.36 11.81
CA THR A 163 3.90 -7.91 10.64
C THR A 163 5.29 -8.44 10.96
N GLU A 164 5.75 -8.26 12.23
CA GLU A 164 7.12 -8.61 12.59
C GLU A 164 8.12 -8.14 11.53
N LEU A 165 7.81 -7.00 10.87
CA LEU A 165 8.84 -6.38 10.05
C LEU A 165 9.98 -6.07 11.00
N PRO A 166 10.97 -6.95 11.05
CA PRO A 166 12.02 -6.77 11.99
C PRO A 166 12.79 -5.56 11.49
N PHE A 167 13.00 -4.63 12.38
CA PHE A 167 14.40 -4.27 12.54
C PHE A 167 15.08 -5.59 12.88
N ALA A 168 15.41 -6.39 11.85
CA ALA A 168 15.90 -7.73 12.06
C ALA A 168 17.09 -7.62 12.98
N PRO A 169 17.16 -8.43 14.05
CA PRO A 169 18.40 -8.62 14.75
C PRO A 169 19.42 -8.99 13.67
N GLY A 170 20.33 -8.08 13.33
CA GLY A 170 21.31 -8.31 12.27
C GLY A 170 21.41 -7.23 11.19
N TRP A 171 20.61 -6.16 11.22
CA TRP A 171 20.90 -4.99 10.38
C TRP A 171 22.35 -4.53 10.65
N PRO A 172 23.17 -4.32 9.61
CA PRO A 172 24.56 -3.88 9.82
C PRO A 172 24.60 -2.62 10.66
N SER A 173 25.37 -2.63 11.72
CA SER A 173 25.47 -1.53 12.69
C SER A 173 26.46 -0.42 12.30
N ALA A 174 27.07 -0.53 11.11
CA ALA A 174 28.09 0.40 10.66
C ALA A 174 28.10 0.51 9.14
N TYR A 175 27.15 1.26 8.60
CA TYR A 175 27.23 1.72 7.22
C TYR A 175 28.14 2.95 7.11
N VAL A 176 28.89 3.05 6.02
CA VAL A 176 29.49 4.33 5.62
C VAL A 176 28.48 5.14 4.83
N VAL A 177 28.58 6.46 4.91
CA VAL A 177 27.76 7.36 4.08
C VAL A 177 28.10 7.12 2.61
N PRO A 178 27.11 6.93 1.72
CA PRO A 178 27.35 6.55 0.32
C PRO A 178 28.09 7.62 -0.48
N VAL A 179 28.04 8.89 -0.06
CA VAL A 179 28.88 9.97 -0.59
C VAL A 179 29.84 10.38 0.52
N PRO A 180 31.13 10.01 0.46
CA PRO A 180 32.08 10.28 1.53
C PRO A 180 32.18 11.75 1.90
N GLY A 181 31.99 12.07 3.17
CA GLY A 181 32.01 13.44 3.70
C GLY A 181 30.70 14.21 3.56
N SER A 182 29.67 13.67 2.90
CA SER A 182 28.33 14.24 2.90
C SER A 182 27.55 13.86 4.18
N THR A 183 26.42 14.51 4.39
CA THR A 183 25.45 14.17 5.43
C THR A 183 24.09 13.87 4.80
N LEU A 184 23.24 13.18 5.56
CA LEU A 184 21.84 13.09 5.23
C LEU A 184 21.20 14.49 5.13
N SER A 185 20.21 14.62 4.27
CA SER A 185 19.41 15.84 4.17
C SER A 185 18.77 16.18 5.52
N SER A 186 18.71 17.47 5.86
CA SER A 186 17.96 17.95 7.02
C SER A 186 16.44 17.93 6.81
N ARG A 187 15.97 17.66 5.59
CA ARG A 187 14.54 17.67 5.22
C ARG A 187 13.96 16.27 5.33
N ALA A 188 12.93 16.09 6.16
CA ALA A 188 12.21 14.81 6.26
C ALA A 188 11.64 14.32 4.92
N ALA A 189 11.33 15.22 3.99
CA ALA A 189 10.89 14.86 2.63
C ALA A 189 11.91 14.01 1.85
N HIS A 190 13.18 14.03 2.22
CA HIS A 190 14.26 13.25 1.57
C HIS A 190 14.57 11.93 2.29
N TRP A 191 13.72 11.53 3.21
CA TRP A 191 13.90 10.34 4.05
C TRP A 191 12.87 9.26 3.71
N PRO A 192 13.11 7.99 4.08
CA PRO A 192 12.15 6.92 3.92
C PRO A 192 10.76 7.27 4.47
N ALA A 193 9.72 6.68 3.92
CA ALA A 193 8.31 6.90 4.23
C ALA A 193 7.76 8.30 3.91
N ALA A 194 8.58 9.26 3.42
CA ALA A 194 8.09 10.57 3.02
C ALA A 194 7.09 10.48 1.85
N PRO A 195 5.94 11.20 1.90
CA PRO A 195 4.96 11.15 0.83
C PRO A 195 5.52 11.70 -0.50
N ARG A 196 5.22 10.99 -1.58
CA ARG A 196 5.51 11.39 -2.97
C ARG A 196 4.20 11.65 -3.72
N ALA A 197 3.53 12.77 -3.39
CA ALA A 197 2.22 13.12 -3.94
C ALA A 197 2.20 13.19 -5.47
N TYR A 198 3.32 13.56 -6.11
CA TYR A 198 3.44 13.67 -7.56
C TYR A 198 3.29 12.33 -8.30
N ARG A 199 3.47 11.19 -7.62
CA ARG A 199 3.38 9.85 -8.19
C ARG A 199 2.52 8.87 -7.40
N ASN A 200 1.72 9.33 -6.43
CA ASN A 200 0.92 8.48 -5.55
C ASN A 200 1.75 7.36 -4.89
N GLY A 201 2.77 7.76 -4.17
CA GLY A 201 3.67 6.81 -3.51
C GLY A 201 4.36 7.39 -2.30
N VAL A 202 5.31 6.63 -1.79
CA VAL A 202 6.19 7.03 -0.70
C VAL A 202 7.65 6.98 -1.15
N HIS A 203 8.51 7.64 -0.43
CA HIS A 203 9.94 7.58 -0.61
C HIS A 203 10.50 6.33 0.09
N GLU A 204 11.24 5.49 -0.60
CA GLU A 204 11.68 4.20 -0.07
C GLU A 204 13.12 4.21 0.42
N GLY A 205 13.78 5.36 0.36
CA GLY A 205 15.19 5.50 0.71
C GLY A 205 15.57 6.86 1.25
N PHE A 206 16.86 7.10 1.30
CA PHE A 206 17.51 8.35 1.70
C PHE A 206 18.07 9.06 0.46
N ASP A 207 17.75 10.34 0.30
CA ASP A 207 18.36 11.19 -0.72
C ASP A 207 19.50 12.02 -0.11
N PHE A 208 20.63 12.07 -0.79
CA PHE A 208 21.81 12.83 -0.42
C PHE A 208 22.03 13.98 -1.39
N TYR A 209 21.61 15.19 -1.00
CA TYR A 209 21.72 16.41 -1.83
C TYR A 209 22.91 17.28 -1.45
N ASP A 210 23.37 18.08 -2.42
CA ASP A 210 24.28 19.20 -2.18
C ASP A 210 23.63 20.23 -1.24
N GLY A 211 24.43 20.85 -0.37
CA GLY A 211 23.95 21.90 0.54
C GLY A 211 23.12 21.41 1.72
N ALA A 212 22.97 20.12 1.96
CA ALA A 212 22.41 19.59 3.19
C ALA A 212 23.36 19.84 4.36
N VAL A 213 23.41 21.06 4.74
CA VAL A 213 23.82 21.69 6.01
C VAL A 213 25.26 21.52 6.50
N SER A 214 26.18 20.84 6.02
CA SER A 214 27.63 20.86 6.41
C SER A 214 28.45 19.70 5.84
N GLY A 215 27.87 18.95 4.91
CA GLY A 215 28.60 17.91 4.22
C GLY A 215 29.43 18.44 3.06
N ALA A 216 30.18 17.55 2.42
CA ALA A 216 30.81 17.83 1.14
C ALA A 216 29.73 18.08 0.06
N PRO A 217 30.01 18.93 -0.95
CA PRO A 217 29.10 19.10 -2.07
C PRO A 217 28.81 17.78 -2.77
N VAL A 218 27.54 17.52 -3.10
CA VAL A 218 27.12 16.39 -3.91
C VAL A 218 26.86 16.90 -5.33
N GLU A 219 27.87 16.83 -6.16
CA GLU A 219 27.80 17.31 -7.55
C GLU A 219 27.59 16.13 -8.51
N TYR A 220 27.12 16.40 -9.72
CA TYR A 220 27.04 15.40 -10.79
C TYR A 220 28.41 14.76 -11.03
N GLY A 221 28.48 13.45 -11.01
CA GLY A 221 29.73 12.70 -11.14
C GLY A 221 30.53 12.49 -9.83
N THR A 222 30.05 12.97 -8.69
CA THR A 222 30.65 12.65 -7.38
C THR A 222 30.61 11.15 -7.14
N ALA A 223 31.68 10.58 -6.60
CA ALA A 223 31.76 9.13 -6.34
C ALA A 223 30.74 8.67 -5.31
N VAL A 224 30.04 7.58 -5.62
CA VAL A 224 29.14 6.86 -4.74
C VAL A 224 29.83 5.56 -4.32
N VAL A 225 29.89 5.28 -3.02
CA VAL A 225 30.58 4.11 -2.47
C VAL A 225 29.60 3.09 -1.89
N ALA A 226 30.00 1.82 -1.88
CA ALA A 226 29.28 0.76 -1.20
C ALA A 226 29.20 1.04 0.30
N MET A 227 28.00 1.10 0.86
CA MET A 227 27.76 1.37 2.28
C MET A 227 28.28 0.25 3.18
N ALA A 228 28.32 -0.97 2.67
CA ALA A 228 28.87 -2.16 3.31
C ALA A 228 29.42 -3.12 2.26
N SER A 229 30.28 -4.06 2.66
CA SER A 229 30.80 -5.10 1.76
C SER A 229 29.69 -6.08 1.37
N GLY A 230 29.72 -6.55 0.11
CA GLY A 230 28.70 -7.46 -0.38
C GLY A 230 28.98 -7.98 -1.79
N SER A 231 27.95 -8.54 -2.41
CA SER A 231 27.98 -9.01 -3.79
C SER A 231 27.00 -8.21 -4.67
N VAL A 232 27.45 -7.76 -5.81
CA VAL A 232 26.60 -7.02 -6.76
C VAL A 232 25.54 -7.97 -7.34
N VAL A 233 24.27 -7.64 -7.19
CA VAL A 233 23.15 -8.41 -7.74
C VAL A 233 22.43 -7.70 -8.90
N ARG A 234 22.68 -6.39 -9.08
CA ARG A 234 22.25 -5.59 -10.24
C ARG A 234 23.27 -4.50 -10.54
N ALA A 235 23.55 -4.26 -11.82
CA ALA A 235 24.38 -3.16 -12.30
C ALA A 235 23.93 -2.74 -13.70
N ASP A 236 23.30 -1.58 -13.82
CA ASP A 236 22.62 -1.13 -15.05
C ASP A 236 23.57 -0.39 -16.01
N HIS A 237 24.62 -1.08 -16.48
CA HIS A 237 25.57 -0.51 -17.46
C HIS A 237 24.92 -0.07 -18.78
N GLY A 238 23.86 -0.78 -19.19
CA GLY A 238 23.12 -0.50 -20.42
C GLY A 238 21.93 0.44 -20.25
N TYR A 239 21.81 1.12 -19.10
CA TYR A 239 20.69 2.03 -18.86
C TYR A 239 20.63 3.13 -19.93
N VAL A 240 19.42 3.37 -20.44
CA VAL A 240 19.09 4.45 -21.36
C VAL A 240 18.08 5.35 -20.66
N GLU A 241 18.36 6.66 -20.66
CA GLU A 241 17.50 7.65 -20.04
C GLU A 241 16.13 7.72 -20.72
N MET A 242 15.09 7.97 -19.94
CA MET A 242 13.74 8.23 -20.45
C MET A 242 13.73 9.54 -21.25
N THR A 243 12.97 9.55 -22.34
CA THR A 243 12.57 10.82 -22.97
C THR A 243 11.58 11.57 -22.08
N ARG A 244 11.36 12.82 -22.33
CA ARG A 244 10.34 13.64 -21.62
C ARG A 244 8.95 13.01 -21.74
N GLU A 245 8.60 12.51 -22.91
CA GLU A 245 7.31 11.88 -23.16
C GLU A 245 7.15 10.57 -22.34
N GLU A 246 8.22 9.78 -22.24
CA GLU A 246 8.21 8.54 -21.44
C GLU A 246 8.10 8.85 -19.94
N TYR A 247 8.80 9.88 -19.46
CA TYR A 247 8.70 10.34 -18.07
C TYR A 247 7.28 10.82 -17.76
N ASP A 248 6.70 11.67 -18.59
CA ASP A 248 5.33 12.18 -18.42
C ASP A 248 4.31 11.04 -18.40
N GLU A 249 4.50 10.00 -19.22
CA GLU A 249 3.65 8.81 -19.23
C GLU A 249 3.79 8.01 -17.92
N VAL A 250 5.01 7.82 -17.41
CA VAL A 250 5.26 7.16 -16.12
C VAL A 250 4.54 7.90 -14.99
N ILE A 251 4.65 9.21 -14.94
CA ILE A 251 3.98 10.04 -13.92
C ILE A 251 2.46 9.99 -14.09
N ARG A 252 1.96 10.04 -15.32
CA ARG A 252 0.52 9.96 -15.61
C ARG A 252 -0.06 8.61 -15.15
N VAL A 253 0.61 7.50 -15.46
CA VAL A 253 0.20 6.16 -15.03
C VAL A 253 0.22 6.08 -13.51
N SER A 254 1.32 6.50 -12.87
CA SER A 254 1.48 6.48 -11.41
C SER A 254 0.40 7.28 -10.68
N ARG A 255 -0.04 8.42 -11.25
CA ARG A 255 -1.14 9.23 -10.70
C ARG A 255 -2.52 8.62 -10.92
N SER A 256 -2.68 7.77 -11.91
CA SER A 256 -3.98 7.15 -12.25
C SER A 256 -4.31 5.93 -11.39
N VAL A 257 -3.35 5.42 -10.65
CA VAL A 257 -3.47 4.24 -9.78
C VAL A 257 -3.22 4.63 -8.32
N MET A 258 -3.59 3.74 -7.40
CA MET A 258 -3.49 4.00 -5.95
C MET A 258 -2.04 4.02 -5.44
N SER A 259 -1.15 3.34 -6.13
CA SER A 259 0.28 3.32 -5.85
C SER A 259 1.08 3.21 -7.15
N THR A 260 2.26 3.81 -7.16
CA THR A 260 3.17 3.69 -8.32
C THR A 260 3.49 2.21 -8.57
N PRO A 261 3.20 1.66 -9.76
CA PRO A 261 3.60 0.28 -10.09
C PRO A 261 5.11 0.10 -10.02
N GLU A 262 5.59 -1.09 -9.66
CA GLU A 262 7.02 -1.34 -9.45
C GLU A 262 7.85 -1.13 -10.73
N ASP A 263 7.31 -1.48 -11.89
CA ASP A 263 7.97 -1.23 -13.19
C ASP A 263 8.11 0.27 -13.51
N MET A 264 7.15 1.09 -13.07
CA MET A 264 7.24 2.55 -13.18
C MET A 264 8.21 3.11 -12.13
N LEU A 265 8.19 2.56 -10.92
CA LEU A 265 9.11 2.96 -9.87
C LEU A 265 10.57 2.61 -10.23
N ASP A 266 10.79 1.45 -10.86
CA ASP A 266 12.10 1.05 -11.36
C ASP A 266 12.64 2.03 -12.42
N LYS A 267 11.78 2.51 -13.32
CA LYS A 267 12.13 3.57 -14.28
C LYS A 267 12.50 4.88 -13.58
N LEU A 268 11.71 5.27 -12.57
CA LEU A 268 11.97 6.49 -11.79
C LEU A 268 13.26 6.40 -10.96
N ARG A 269 13.70 5.21 -10.55
CA ARG A 269 15.02 5.01 -9.92
C ARG A 269 16.19 5.21 -10.89
N GLY A 270 15.96 5.14 -12.18
CA GLY A 270 16.98 5.35 -13.20
C GLY A 270 18.06 4.28 -13.21
N ARG A 271 19.33 4.66 -13.45
CA ARG A 271 20.48 3.76 -13.41
C ARG A 271 20.80 3.33 -12.00
N GLN A 272 20.93 2.02 -11.77
CA GLN A 272 21.04 1.43 -10.44
C GLN A 272 22.20 0.47 -10.29
N VAL A 273 22.69 0.37 -9.04
CA VAL A 273 23.51 -0.74 -8.53
C VAL A 273 22.84 -1.30 -7.29
N TRP A 274 22.72 -2.62 -7.21
CA TRP A 274 22.20 -3.30 -6.02
C TRP A 274 23.26 -4.24 -5.47
N ILE A 275 23.43 -4.22 -4.15
CA ILE A 275 24.44 -5.02 -3.44
C ILE A 275 23.72 -5.84 -2.37
N GLU A 276 23.87 -7.16 -2.45
CA GLU A 276 23.42 -8.08 -1.42
C GLU A 276 24.52 -8.26 -0.37
N HIS A 277 24.13 -8.13 0.89
CA HIS A 277 25.01 -8.21 2.06
C HIS A 277 24.78 -9.50 2.85
N PRO A 278 25.76 -9.93 3.70
CA PRO A 278 25.53 -10.99 4.66
C PRO A 278 24.30 -10.72 5.53
N GLY A 279 23.43 -11.71 5.69
CA GLY A 279 22.17 -11.56 6.42
C GLY A 279 20.95 -11.29 5.54
N GLY A 280 21.12 -11.25 4.20
CA GLY A 280 20.01 -11.12 3.26
C GLY A 280 19.53 -9.68 3.02
N PHE A 281 20.32 -8.69 3.43
CA PHE A 281 20.04 -7.29 3.14
C PHE A 281 20.50 -6.92 1.75
N VAL A 282 19.76 -5.99 1.11
CA VAL A 282 20.13 -5.43 -0.18
C VAL A 282 20.16 -3.91 -0.07
N THR A 283 21.30 -3.30 -0.41
CA THR A 283 21.35 -1.85 -0.65
C THR A 283 21.20 -1.57 -2.13
N ARG A 284 20.32 -0.62 -2.45
CA ARG A 284 20.05 -0.16 -3.83
C ARG A 284 20.49 1.28 -3.95
N TYR A 285 21.29 1.57 -4.95
CA TYR A 285 21.81 2.90 -5.25
C TYR A 285 21.22 3.32 -6.59
N ALA A 286 20.50 4.41 -6.61
CA ALA A 286 19.72 4.88 -7.76
C ALA A 286 20.18 6.29 -8.20
N HIS A 287 19.61 6.78 -9.30
CA HIS A 287 19.92 8.05 -9.96
C HIS A 287 21.38 8.20 -10.38
N LEU A 288 22.09 7.09 -10.63
CA LEU A 288 23.51 7.15 -10.97
C LEU A 288 23.75 7.71 -12.39
N SER A 289 24.80 8.51 -12.53
CA SER A 289 25.28 9.00 -13.84
C SER A 289 26.12 7.95 -14.56
N GLY A 290 26.78 7.05 -13.83
CA GLY A 290 27.64 6.01 -14.37
C GLY A 290 27.98 4.96 -13.33
N ILE A 291 28.48 3.81 -13.83
CA ILE A 291 28.91 2.65 -13.03
C ILE A 291 30.31 2.26 -13.49
N PRO A 292 31.29 2.08 -12.58
CA PRO A 292 32.62 1.58 -12.95
C PRO A 292 32.53 0.21 -13.65
N PRO A 293 33.33 -0.05 -14.68
CA PRO A 293 33.20 -1.26 -15.51
C PRO A 293 33.44 -2.57 -14.74
N GLU A 294 34.18 -2.52 -13.63
CA GLU A 294 34.43 -3.68 -12.74
C GLU A 294 33.25 -4.02 -11.83
N VAL A 295 32.29 -3.11 -11.64
CA VAL A 295 31.07 -3.31 -10.83
C VAL A 295 30.05 -4.05 -11.68
N THR A 296 30.17 -5.37 -11.74
CA THR A 296 29.29 -6.24 -12.53
C THR A 296 28.54 -7.22 -11.65
N VAL A 297 27.43 -7.75 -12.14
CA VAL A 297 26.65 -8.77 -11.39
C VAL A 297 27.53 -9.96 -11.03
N GLY A 298 27.52 -10.35 -9.76
CA GLY A 298 28.38 -11.38 -9.19
C GLY A 298 29.74 -10.88 -8.66
N ALA A 299 30.14 -9.65 -8.95
CA ALA A 299 31.35 -9.07 -8.39
C ALA A 299 31.20 -8.84 -6.86
N ARG A 300 32.27 -9.03 -6.12
CA ARG A 300 32.35 -8.63 -4.71
C ARG A 300 32.85 -7.19 -4.63
N VAL A 301 32.26 -6.45 -3.72
CA VAL A 301 32.68 -5.07 -3.41
C VAL A 301 32.94 -4.95 -1.92
N ASP A 302 33.94 -4.15 -1.58
CA ASP A 302 34.26 -3.82 -0.19
C ASP A 302 33.53 -2.55 0.24
N GLN A 303 33.28 -2.43 1.54
CA GLN A 303 32.76 -1.19 2.13
C GLN A 303 33.67 -0.01 1.77
N GLY A 304 33.08 1.09 1.28
CA GLY A 304 33.83 2.27 0.84
C GLY A 304 34.39 2.18 -0.59
N GLN A 305 34.25 1.04 -1.27
CA GLN A 305 34.61 0.92 -2.68
C GLN A 305 33.67 1.76 -3.56
N VAL A 306 34.21 2.45 -4.56
CA VAL A 306 33.39 3.20 -5.54
C VAL A 306 32.59 2.22 -6.38
N ILE A 307 31.27 2.41 -6.42
CA ILE A 307 30.32 1.56 -7.15
C ILE A 307 29.51 2.31 -8.19
N GLY A 308 29.57 3.62 -8.17
CA GLY A 308 28.84 4.48 -9.11
C GLY A 308 29.25 5.93 -8.95
N PHE A 309 28.58 6.77 -9.72
CA PHE A 309 28.76 8.21 -9.67
C PHE A 309 27.39 8.89 -9.57
N THR A 310 27.30 9.93 -8.76
CA THR A 310 26.08 10.72 -8.58
C THR A 310 25.57 11.26 -9.91
N GLY A 311 24.27 11.16 -10.10
CA GLY A 311 23.58 11.71 -11.25
C GLY A 311 22.16 12.10 -10.87
N ASN A 312 21.30 12.15 -11.85
CA ASN A 312 19.86 12.41 -11.72
C ASN A 312 19.04 11.50 -12.65
N SER A 313 19.60 10.35 -13.09
CA SER A 313 18.93 9.47 -14.02
C SER A 313 17.55 9.02 -13.48
N GLY A 314 16.55 8.95 -14.36
CA GLY A 314 15.17 8.60 -14.00
C GLY A 314 14.35 9.75 -13.41
N THR A 315 14.90 10.94 -13.25
CA THR A 315 14.19 12.14 -12.77
C THR A 315 13.64 12.99 -13.89
N GLU A 316 12.86 14.02 -13.55
CA GLU A 316 12.33 15.00 -14.50
C GLU A 316 13.45 15.77 -15.19
N GLU A 317 14.48 16.18 -14.43
CA GLU A 317 15.63 16.93 -14.90
C GLU A 317 16.45 16.12 -15.92
N ALA A 318 16.64 14.83 -15.68
CA ALA A 318 17.31 13.94 -16.62
C ALA A 318 16.51 13.75 -17.91
N ALA A 319 15.19 13.62 -17.82
CA ALA A 319 14.30 13.52 -18.97
C ALA A 319 14.28 14.82 -19.81
N ASP A 320 14.54 15.98 -19.18
CA ASP A 320 14.76 17.27 -19.83
C ASP A 320 16.19 17.44 -20.39
N GLY A 321 17.06 16.46 -20.17
CA GLY A 321 18.44 16.48 -20.63
C GLY A 321 19.36 17.38 -19.83
N THR A 322 18.99 17.75 -18.59
CA THR A 322 19.82 18.53 -17.68
C THR A 322 20.55 17.67 -16.66
N GLN A 323 21.50 18.23 -15.95
CA GLN A 323 22.22 17.62 -14.85
C GLN A 323 21.88 18.27 -13.51
N ASP A 324 20.73 18.93 -13.45
CA ASP A 324 20.30 19.66 -12.28
C ASP A 324 19.85 18.69 -11.17
N GLU A 325 19.91 19.15 -9.93
CA GLU A 325 19.54 18.42 -8.71
C GLU A 325 20.15 17.01 -8.60
N PRO A 326 21.45 16.83 -8.87
CA PRO A 326 22.09 15.52 -8.78
C PRO A 326 22.11 15.03 -7.33
N HIS A 327 21.66 13.79 -7.11
CA HIS A 327 21.67 13.16 -5.80
C HIS A 327 21.66 11.64 -5.92
N PRO A 328 22.39 10.89 -5.11
CA PRO A 328 22.16 9.47 -4.98
C PRO A 328 20.95 9.22 -4.10
N HIS A 329 20.03 8.40 -4.57
CA HIS A 329 18.95 7.83 -3.78
C HIS A 329 19.37 6.43 -3.33
N VAL A 330 19.30 6.16 -2.03
CA VAL A 330 19.76 4.89 -1.46
C VAL A 330 18.69 4.23 -0.62
N GLU A 331 18.31 3.02 -1.01
CA GLU A 331 17.37 2.19 -0.28
C GLU A 331 18.11 1.04 0.42
N ILE A 332 17.62 0.60 1.56
CA ILE A 332 18.10 -0.59 2.27
C ILE A 332 16.92 -1.52 2.46
N TRP A 333 16.98 -2.72 1.92
CA TRP A 333 15.90 -3.68 1.88
C TRP A 333 16.23 -4.95 2.67
N SER A 334 15.21 -5.53 3.29
CA SER A 334 15.25 -6.87 3.88
C SER A 334 13.95 -7.59 3.51
N GLY A 335 14.07 -8.66 2.70
CA GLY A 335 12.88 -9.24 2.06
C GLY A 335 12.16 -8.21 1.21
N ASP A 336 10.88 -8.02 1.44
CA ASP A 336 9.98 -7.09 0.76
C ASP A 336 9.77 -5.75 1.49
N GLY A 337 10.47 -5.53 2.61
CA GLY A 337 10.42 -4.29 3.38
C GLY A 337 11.67 -3.42 3.20
N TYR A 338 11.48 -2.10 3.09
CA TYR A 338 12.59 -1.14 3.09
C TYR A 338 12.81 -0.53 4.47
N LEU A 339 14.05 -0.15 4.75
CA LEU A 339 14.42 0.47 6.01
C LEU A 339 13.70 1.80 6.22
N GLY A 340 13.05 1.96 7.35
CA GLY A 340 12.25 3.15 7.67
C GLY A 340 10.78 3.04 7.24
N GLN A 341 10.39 1.95 6.58
CA GLN A 341 9.00 1.68 6.27
C GLN A 341 8.18 1.67 7.57
N GLY A 342 7.19 2.54 7.63
CA GLY A 342 6.33 2.63 8.78
C GLY A 342 6.85 3.40 9.97
N LEU A 343 8.01 4.04 9.87
CA LEU A 343 8.57 4.87 10.93
C LEU A 343 8.10 6.33 10.80
N GLU A 344 7.92 6.95 11.94
CA GLU A 344 7.77 8.41 12.01
C GLU A 344 9.13 9.09 11.75
N PRO A 345 9.15 10.34 11.26
CA PRO A 345 10.41 11.04 10.95
C PRO A 345 11.41 11.08 12.09
N ALA A 346 10.97 11.19 13.35
CA ALA A 346 11.85 11.17 14.51
C ALA A 346 12.50 9.80 14.74
N GLU A 347 11.79 8.72 14.48
CA GLU A 347 12.30 7.35 14.58
C GLU A 347 13.30 7.06 13.45
N ILE A 348 13.03 7.57 12.23
CA ILE A 348 13.94 7.46 11.10
C ILE A 348 15.25 8.23 11.37
N PHE A 349 15.17 9.40 12.02
CA PHE A 349 16.35 10.14 12.41
C PHE A 349 17.23 9.36 13.39
N GLU A 350 16.61 8.76 14.41
CA GLU A 350 17.33 7.94 15.39
C GLU A 350 17.95 6.69 14.74
N LEU A 351 17.21 6.07 13.82
CA LEU A 351 17.70 4.96 13.03
C LEU A 351 18.89 5.35 12.15
N ALA A 352 18.80 6.47 11.45
CA ALA A 352 19.89 6.99 10.62
C ALA A 352 21.13 7.31 11.46
N ARG A 353 20.92 7.79 12.70
CA ARG A 353 22.01 8.02 13.67
C ARG A 353 22.73 6.73 14.05
N GLN A 354 21.99 5.64 14.20
CA GLN A 354 22.58 4.32 14.49
C GLN A 354 23.34 3.76 13.29
N LEU A 355 22.83 3.98 12.07
CA LEU A 355 23.44 3.47 10.84
C LEU A 355 24.70 4.24 10.44
N PHE A 356 24.64 5.56 10.40
CA PHE A 356 25.67 6.42 9.84
C PHE A 356 26.53 7.12 10.90
N GLY A 357 26.22 6.94 12.18
CA GLY A 357 26.85 7.68 13.25
C GLY A 357 26.54 9.18 13.22
N SER A 358 27.11 9.92 14.18
CA SER A 358 26.88 11.37 14.27
C SER A 358 27.49 12.17 13.10
N GLY A 359 28.52 11.63 12.44
CA GLY A 359 29.17 12.29 11.31
C GLY A 359 28.34 12.27 10.01
N GLY A 360 27.40 11.33 9.90
CA GLY A 360 26.51 11.21 8.72
C GLY A 360 25.19 11.97 8.85
N LEU A 361 24.97 12.67 9.97
CA LEU A 361 23.71 13.37 10.24
C LEU A 361 23.83 14.87 10.06
N PRO A 362 22.74 15.56 9.65
CA PRO A 362 22.70 17.01 9.66
C PRO A 362 22.76 17.54 11.10
N PRO A 363 23.39 18.71 11.34
CA PRO A 363 23.51 19.29 12.68
C PRO A 363 22.15 19.74 13.26
N ARG A 364 21.14 19.89 12.42
CA ARG A 364 19.75 20.15 12.81
C ARG A 364 18.82 19.34 11.91
N TRP A 365 17.87 18.69 12.55
CA TRP A 365 16.75 18.06 11.87
C TRP A 365 15.55 19.02 11.85
N VAL A 366 14.85 19.09 10.68
CA VAL A 366 13.63 19.87 10.51
C VAL A 366 12.52 18.87 10.15
N PRO A 367 11.55 18.66 11.04
CA PRO A 367 10.44 17.74 10.81
C PRO A 367 9.56 18.11 9.63
#